data_9799d19b8de76fbfbf317f09affcf034
#
_entry.id   9799d19b8de76fbfbf317f09affcf034
#
_cell.length_a   1.000
_cell.length_b   1.000
_cell.length_c   1.000
_cell.angle_alpha   90.00
_cell.angle_beta   90.00
_cell.angle_gamma   90.00
#
_symmetry.space_group_name_H-M   'P 1'
#
loop_
_entity.id
_entity.type
_entity.pdbx_description
1 polymer ?
#
loop_
_entity_poly.entity_id
_entity_poly.type
_entity_poly.pdbx_seq_one_letter_code
_entity_poly.pdbx_strand_id
1 'polypeptide(L)'
;MAARPTVQPTTIAELQTLLDAFTEAYDDHRPHRSLPHNCTPATAYTARPKVGPSTDRTGEVHHRVRTDRVDHTGVVTLRVNGRLHHVGIGRTHARTHVLILVQDMHIRVVDAATGELLRQLTLDPTKDYQPTGRPPGPARKHPK
;
A
#
# COMPACT_ATOMS: atom_id res chain seq x y z
N MET A 1 -12.17 3.55 38.60
CA MET A 1 -12.49 2.13 38.32
C MET A 1 -13.88 2.10 37.74
N ALA A 2 -14.04 1.87 36.44
CA ALA A 2 -15.35 1.79 35.80
C ALA A 2 -16.03 0.48 36.30
N ALA A 3 -17.23 0.62 36.88
CA ALA A 3 -18.01 -0.51 37.33
C ALA A 3 -18.30 -1.44 36.14
N ARG A 4 -17.99 -2.71 36.26
CA ARG A 4 -18.42 -3.72 35.30
C ARG A 4 -19.95 -3.71 35.23
N PRO A 5 -20.55 -3.64 34.05
CA PRO A 5 -22.01 -3.75 33.96
C PRO A 5 -22.43 -5.10 34.50
N THR A 6 -23.31 -5.06 35.50
CA THR A 6 -23.80 -6.26 36.20
C THR A 6 -24.89 -6.99 35.40
N VAL A 7 -25.37 -6.39 34.33
CA VAL A 7 -26.44 -6.93 33.48
C VAL A 7 -25.88 -7.10 32.06
N GLN A 8 -25.98 -8.32 31.54
CA GLN A 8 -25.61 -8.57 30.14
C GLN A 8 -26.70 -8.02 29.22
N PRO A 9 -26.31 -7.30 28.13
CA PRO A 9 -27.27 -6.80 27.18
C PRO A 9 -27.94 -7.98 26.45
N THR A 10 -29.24 -7.90 26.29
CA THR A 10 -30.07 -8.92 25.63
C THR A 10 -30.41 -8.55 24.21
N THR A 11 -30.23 -7.27 23.83
CA THR A 11 -30.50 -6.74 22.51
C THR A 11 -29.29 -6.02 21.97
N ILE A 12 -29.21 -5.89 20.61
CA ILE A 12 -28.15 -5.13 19.94
C ILE A 12 -28.20 -3.65 20.36
N ALA A 13 -29.38 -3.09 20.56
CA ALA A 13 -29.54 -1.71 20.97
C ALA A 13 -28.99 -1.46 22.39
N GLU A 14 -29.23 -2.36 23.31
CA GLU A 14 -28.66 -2.31 24.68
C GLU A 14 -27.14 -2.43 24.64
N LEU A 15 -26.62 -3.36 23.81
CA LEU A 15 -25.17 -3.50 23.62
C LEU A 15 -24.55 -2.21 23.05
N GLN A 16 -25.20 -1.61 22.05
CA GLN A 16 -24.73 -0.35 21.45
C GLN A 16 -24.68 0.77 22.50
N THR A 17 -25.72 0.90 23.30
CA THR A 17 -25.76 1.88 24.39
C THR A 17 -24.60 1.71 25.39
N LEU A 18 -24.27 0.47 25.74
CA LEU A 18 -23.13 0.18 26.61
C LEU A 18 -21.79 0.50 25.97
N LEU A 19 -21.65 0.20 24.67
CA LEU A 19 -20.43 0.52 23.92
C LEU A 19 -20.25 2.04 23.78
N ASP A 20 -21.30 2.78 23.50
CA ASP A 20 -21.26 4.23 23.39
C ASP A 20 -20.85 4.87 24.73
N ALA A 21 -21.45 4.45 25.83
CA ALA A 21 -21.08 4.92 27.15
C ALA A 21 -19.62 4.54 27.53
N PHE A 22 -19.17 3.36 27.14
CA PHE A 22 -17.78 2.95 27.36
C PHE A 22 -16.83 3.80 26.53
N THR A 23 -17.14 4.04 25.24
CA THR A 23 -16.32 4.85 24.34
C THR A 23 -16.20 6.27 24.85
N GLU A 24 -17.31 6.90 25.26
CA GLU A 24 -17.30 8.23 25.87
C GLU A 24 -16.42 8.28 27.12
N ALA A 25 -16.62 7.34 28.05
CA ALA A 25 -15.81 7.27 29.26
C ALA A 25 -14.32 7.04 28.99
N TYR A 26 -14.00 6.22 28.00
CA TYR A 26 -12.61 5.89 27.64
C TYR A 26 -11.93 7.01 26.88
N ASP A 27 -12.57 7.58 25.89
CA ASP A 27 -11.98 8.55 24.98
C ASP A 27 -11.96 9.96 25.58
N ASP A 28 -13.05 10.37 26.24
CA ASP A 28 -13.21 11.74 26.70
C ASP A 28 -12.81 11.97 28.17
N HIS A 29 -12.95 10.96 29.02
CA HIS A 29 -12.78 11.14 30.46
C HIS A 29 -11.59 10.37 31.06
N ARG A 30 -11.03 9.37 30.40
CA ARG A 30 -9.94 8.57 30.96
C ARG A 30 -8.57 9.07 30.51
N PRO A 31 -7.74 9.61 31.43
CA PRO A 31 -6.36 9.98 31.13
C PRO A 31 -5.48 8.75 30.85
N HIS A 32 -4.60 8.83 29.86
CA HIS A 32 -3.68 7.76 29.50
C HIS A 32 -2.21 8.16 29.76
N ARG A 33 -1.48 7.33 30.51
CA ARG A 33 -0.08 7.55 30.84
C ARG A 33 0.86 7.54 29.63
N SER A 34 0.48 6.84 28.56
CA SER A 34 1.25 6.77 27.33
C SER A 34 1.06 7.98 26.41
N LEU A 35 0.10 8.85 26.71
CA LEU A 35 -0.17 10.05 25.94
C LEU A 35 0.54 11.27 26.56
N PRO A 36 0.93 12.28 25.75
CA PRO A 36 1.54 13.51 26.23
C PRO A 36 0.67 14.15 27.32
N HIS A 37 1.31 14.57 28.41
CA HIS A 37 0.64 15.23 29.55
C HIS A 37 -0.50 14.44 30.19
N ASN A 38 -0.50 13.10 30.06
CA ASN A 38 -1.59 12.24 30.53
C ASN A 38 -2.98 12.68 30.03
N CYS A 39 -3.04 13.20 28.80
CA CYS A 39 -4.31 13.63 28.22
C CYS A 39 -5.21 12.43 27.88
N THR A 40 -6.46 12.72 27.55
CA THR A 40 -7.41 11.70 27.05
C THR A 40 -7.15 11.38 25.59
N PRO A 41 -7.57 10.20 25.11
CA PRO A 41 -7.45 9.83 23.69
C PRO A 41 -8.08 10.86 22.75
N ALA A 42 -9.27 11.38 23.07
CA ALA A 42 -9.94 12.41 22.28
C ALA A 42 -9.12 13.70 22.19
N THR A 43 -8.52 14.14 23.29
CA THR A 43 -7.65 15.32 23.32
C THR A 43 -6.41 15.09 22.44
N ALA A 44 -5.75 13.93 22.58
CA ALA A 44 -4.58 13.60 21.77
C ALA A 44 -4.91 13.50 20.28
N TYR A 45 -6.09 12.96 19.96
CA TYR A 45 -6.55 12.82 18.60
C TYR A 45 -6.88 14.16 17.95
N THR A 46 -7.57 15.05 18.65
CA THR A 46 -7.94 16.39 18.15
C THR A 46 -6.75 17.34 18.03
N ALA A 47 -5.73 17.19 18.90
CA ALA A 47 -4.52 17.99 18.85
C ALA A 47 -3.64 17.69 17.63
N ARG A 48 -3.81 16.55 16.96
CA ARG A 48 -3.05 16.19 15.77
C ARG A 48 -3.67 16.81 14.52
N PRO A 49 -2.87 17.48 13.65
CA PRO A 49 -3.37 17.91 12.35
C PRO A 49 -3.83 16.68 11.57
N LYS A 50 -5.05 16.74 11.05
CA LYS A 50 -5.63 15.66 10.27
C LYS A 50 -5.42 15.93 8.80
N VAL A 51 -4.91 14.91 8.10
CA VAL A 51 -4.90 14.96 6.65
C VAL A 51 -6.35 14.76 6.20
N GLY A 52 -6.98 15.84 5.81
CA GLY A 52 -8.29 15.78 5.13
C GLY A 52 -8.12 15.25 3.70
N PRO A 53 -9.21 14.77 3.09
CA PRO A 53 -9.20 14.49 1.67
C PRO A 53 -8.79 15.77 0.93
N SER A 54 -7.80 15.66 0.04
CA SER A 54 -7.40 16.77 -0.82
C SER A 54 -8.62 17.25 -1.60
N THR A 55 -8.95 18.54 -1.48
CA THR A 55 -9.99 19.17 -2.29
C THR A 55 -9.56 19.35 -3.74
N ASP A 56 -8.26 19.20 -4.00
CA ASP A 56 -7.66 19.34 -5.32
C ASP A 56 -7.48 17.97 -5.95
N ARG A 57 -8.60 17.41 -6.47
CA ARG A 57 -8.62 16.16 -7.22
C ARG A 57 -8.12 16.28 -8.66
N THR A 58 -7.62 17.43 -9.05
CA THR A 58 -6.98 17.62 -10.35
C THR A 58 -5.59 17.00 -10.34
N GLY A 59 -5.54 15.68 -10.49
CA GLY A 59 -4.31 14.89 -10.59
C GLY A 59 -3.95 14.18 -9.29
N GLU A 60 -4.78 13.23 -8.85
CA GLU A 60 -4.32 12.25 -7.86
C GLU A 60 -3.14 11.49 -8.46
N VAL A 61 -1.96 11.97 -8.13
CA VAL A 61 -0.72 11.26 -8.42
C VAL A 61 -0.73 9.99 -7.57
N HIS A 62 -1.09 8.88 -8.16
CA HIS A 62 -1.12 7.59 -7.47
C HIS A 62 0.31 7.12 -7.19
N HIS A 63 0.82 7.49 -6.03
CA HIS A 63 2.07 6.94 -5.52
C HIS A 63 1.80 5.62 -4.83
N ARG A 64 2.33 4.54 -5.36
CA ARG A 64 2.22 3.21 -4.77
C ARG A 64 3.57 2.52 -4.76
N VAL A 65 3.92 1.96 -3.61
CA VAL A 65 5.07 1.06 -3.45
C VAL A 65 4.55 -0.35 -3.24
N ARG A 66 5.07 -1.30 -3.99
CA ARG A 66 4.74 -2.71 -3.88
C ARG A 66 6.01 -3.55 -3.82
N THR A 67 6.06 -4.51 -2.91
CA THR A 67 7.06 -5.58 -2.92
C THR A 67 6.59 -6.71 -3.83
N ASP A 68 7.50 -7.24 -4.64
CA ASP A 68 7.24 -8.39 -5.49
C ASP A 68 8.53 -9.21 -5.68
N ARG A 69 8.42 -10.30 -6.41
CA ARG A 69 9.55 -11.13 -6.81
C ARG A 69 9.51 -11.35 -8.32
N VAL A 70 10.62 -11.10 -8.99
CA VAL A 70 10.74 -11.37 -10.42
C VAL A 70 10.56 -12.88 -10.65
N ASP A 71 9.68 -13.25 -11.56
CA ASP A 71 9.41 -14.65 -11.88
C ASP A 71 10.59 -15.32 -12.61
N HIS A 72 10.48 -16.62 -12.90
CA HIS A 72 11.52 -17.38 -13.59
C HIS A 72 11.75 -16.93 -15.05
N THR A 73 10.81 -16.21 -15.62
CA THR A 73 10.90 -15.67 -16.99
C THR A 73 11.51 -14.27 -17.02
N GLY A 74 11.69 -13.64 -15.85
CA GLY A 74 12.24 -12.30 -15.71
C GLY A 74 11.17 -11.22 -15.79
N VAL A 75 9.95 -11.51 -15.34
CA VAL A 75 8.79 -10.62 -15.41
C VAL A 75 8.23 -10.35 -14.01
N VAL A 76 7.67 -9.18 -13.80
CA VAL A 76 6.79 -8.87 -12.67
C VAL A 76 5.41 -8.47 -13.18
N THR A 77 4.38 -8.66 -12.37
CA THR A 77 3.02 -8.26 -12.72
C THR A 77 2.61 -7.01 -11.98
N LEU A 78 1.86 -6.13 -12.63
CA LEU A 78 1.36 -4.91 -12.05
C LEU A 78 -0.07 -4.63 -12.52
N ARG A 79 -0.96 -4.35 -11.57
CA ARG A 79 -2.33 -3.93 -11.91
C ARG A 79 -2.42 -2.40 -11.89
N VAL A 80 -2.77 -1.81 -13.03
CA VAL A 80 -3.00 -0.37 -13.20
C VAL A 80 -4.36 -0.17 -13.87
N ASN A 81 -5.17 0.73 -13.35
CA ASN A 81 -6.51 1.02 -13.86
C ASN A 81 -7.38 -0.23 -14.09
N GLY A 82 -7.31 -1.20 -13.16
CA GLY A 82 -8.09 -2.44 -13.23
C GLY A 82 -7.51 -3.51 -14.16
N ARG A 83 -6.54 -3.18 -15.03
CA ARG A 83 -5.91 -4.09 -15.99
C ARG A 83 -4.58 -4.64 -15.46
N LEU A 84 -4.30 -5.92 -15.72
CA LEU A 84 -3.05 -6.55 -15.35
C LEU A 84 -2.03 -6.39 -16.48
N HIS A 85 -0.86 -5.86 -16.12
CA HIS A 85 0.27 -5.68 -17.03
C HIS A 85 1.44 -6.56 -16.60
N HIS A 86 2.16 -7.11 -17.56
CA HIS A 86 3.37 -7.89 -17.37
C HIS A 86 4.57 -7.04 -17.75
N VAL A 87 5.44 -6.74 -16.79
CA VAL A 87 6.61 -5.87 -16.98
C VAL A 87 7.86 -6.73 -17.03
N GLY A 88 8.49 -6.78 -18.21
CA GLY A 88 9.75 -7.51 -18.41
C GLY A 88 10.91 -6.79 -17.71
N ILE A 89 11.61 -7.45 -16.81
CA ILE A 89 12.82 -6.94 -16.14
C ILE A 89 14.07 -7.55 -16.79
N GLY A 90 13.98 -8.81 -17.13
CA GLY A 90 15.05 -9.60 -17.72
C GLY A 90 15.37 -10.85 -16.90
N ARG A 91 15.71 -11.93 -17.59
CA ARG A 91 15.97 -13.24 -16.96
C ARG A 91 17.18 -13.23 -16.01
N THR A 92 18.11 -12.29 -16.19
CA THR A 92 19.26 -12.11 -15.28
C THR A 92 18.84 -11.77 -13.87
N HIS A 93 17.64 -11.17 -13.70
CA HIS A 93 17.07 -10.78 -12.42
C HIS A 93 16.00 -11.76 -11.92
N ALA A 94 15.90 -12.97 -12.54
CA ALA A 94 14.93 -13.97 -12.12
C ALA A 94 15.09 -14.29 -10.63
N ARG A 95 13.96 -14.38 -9.91
CA ARG A 95 13.86 -14.64 -8.48
C ARG A 95 14.36 -13.52 -7.54
N THR A 96 14.83 -12.39 -8.07
CA THR A 96 15.19 -11.21 -7.27
C THR A 96 13.95 -10.61 -6.60
N HIS A 97 14.06 -10.26 -5.33
CA HIS A 97 13.06 -9.48 -4.62
C HIS A 97 13.18 -8.02 -5.02
N VAL A 98 12.08 -7.40 -5.37
CA VAL A 98 12.05 -6.04 -5.90
C VAL A 98 11.02 -5.17 -5.22
N LEU A 99 11.28 -3.86 -5.21
CA LEU A 99 10.33 -2.81 -4.91
C LEU A 99 9.87 -2.20 -6.25
N ILE A 100 8.58 -2.18 -6.47
CA ILE A 100 7.96 -1.54 -7.61
C ILE A 100 7.38 -0.21 -7.16
N LEU A 101 7.97 0.88 -7.63
CA LEU A 101 7.54 2.23 -7.35
C LEU A 101 6.67 2.68 -8.53
N VAL A 102 5.41 2.96 -8.26
CA VAL A 102 4.43 3.39 -9.26
C VAL A 102 4.05 4.82 -8.97
N GLN A 103 4.25 5.68 -9.94
CA GLN A 103 3.82 7.07 -9.93
C GLN A 103 3.04 7.32 -11.22
N ASP A 104 1.72 7.28 -11.14
CA ASP A 104 0.83 7.27 -12.31
C ASP A 104 1.19 6.15 -13.30
N MET A 105 1.66 6.51 -14.49
CA MET A 105 2.15 5.58 -15.51
C MET A 105 3.67 5.36 -15.45
N HIS A 106 4.39 6.10 -14.60
CA HIS A 106 5.84 5.93 -14.44
C HIS A 106 6.11 4.82 -13.43
N ILE A 107 6.87 3.83 -13.86
CA ILE A 107 7.20 2.66 -13.07
C ILE A 107 8.71 2.56 -12.93
N ARG A 108 9.18 2.38 -11.70
CA ARG A 108 10.56 2.05 -11.38
C ARG A 108 10.58 0.74 -10.63
N VAL A 109 11.45 -0.16 -11.03
CA VAL A 109 11.68 -1.45 -10.36
C VAL A 109 13.09 -1.45 -9.81
N VAL A 110 13.19 -1.63 -8.51
CA VAL A 110 14.44 -1.53 -7.74
C VAL A 110 14.68 -2.85 -7.05
N ASP A 111 15.92 -3.31 -7.01
CA ASP A 111 16.33 -4.44 -6.19
C ASP A 111 16.08 -4.12 -4.70
N ALA A 112 15.35 -4.97 -4.02
CA ALA A 112 14.95 -4.71 -2.63
C ALA A 112 16.12 -4.81 -1.63
N ALA A 113 17.19 -5.52 -1.99
CA ALA A 113 18.36 -5.72 -1.13
C ALA A 113 19.44 -4.64 -1.35
N THR A 114 19.68 -4.28 -2.61
CA THR A 114 20.79 -3.38 -2.98
C THR A 114 20.33 -1.94 -3.23
N GLY A 115 19.04 -1.72 -3.51
CA GLY A 115 18.53 -0.42 -3.94
C GLY A 115 18.85 -0.08 -5.42
N GLU A 116 19.44 -1.02 -6.16
CA GLU A 116 19.78 -0.81 -7.56
C GLU A 116 18.54 -0.67 -8.44
N LEU A 117 18.53 0.33 -9.32
CA LEU A 117 17.46 0.52 -10.30
C LEU A 117 17.60 -0.52 -11.42
N LEU A 118 16.76 -1.55 -11.40
CA LEU A 118 16.76 -2.60 -12.42
C LEU A 118 16.04 -2.16 -13.69
N ARG A 119 14.97 -1.36 -13.55
CA ARG A 119 14.20 -0.88 -14.68
C ARG A 119 13.42 0.40 -14.36
N GLN A 120 13.32 1.27 -15.37
CA GLN A 120 12.40 2.39 -15.40
C GLN A 120 11.67 2.40 -16.75
N LEU A 121 10.36 2.64 -16.72
CA LEU A 121 9.53 2.74 -17.91
C LEU A 121 8.31 3.62 -17.67
N THR A 122 7.74 4.13 -18.75
CA THR A 122 6.38 4.64 -18.78
C THR A 122 5.48 3.52 -19.30
N LEU A 123 4.48 3.11 -18.52
CA LEU A 123 3.58 2.01 -18.86
C LEU A 123 2.69 2.42 -20.04
N ASP A 124 2.63 1.59 -21.06
CA ASP A 124 1.68 1.71 -22.16
C ASP A 124 0.39 0.97 -21.77
N PRO A 125 -0.71 1.68 -21.45
CA PRO A 125 -1.94 1.04 -20.98
C PRO A 125 -2.64 0.18 -22.04
N THR A 126 -2.27 0.33 -23.31
CA THR A 126 -2.85 -0.45 -24.43
C THR A 126 -2.25 -1.85 -24.54
N LYS A 127 -1.04 -2.06 -23.96
CA LYS A 127 -0.30 -3.32 -24.04
C LYS A 127 -0.32 -4.07 -22.71
N ASP A 128 -0.67 -5.33 -22.74
CA ASP A 128 -0.59 -6.20 -21.56
C ASP A 128 0.85 -6.53 -21.17
N TYR A 129 1.74 -6.65 -22.15
CA TYR A 129 3.15 -6.92 -21.93
C TYR A 129 4.02 -5.69 -22.27
N GLN A 130 4.84 -5.29 -21.30
CA GLN A 130 5.83 -4.22 -21.43
C GLN A 130 7.20 -4.87 -21.64
N PRO A 131 7.74 -4.90 -22.88
CA PRO A 131 9.01 -5.57 -23.18
C PRO A 131 10.17 -4.91 -22.44
N THR A 132 11.29 -5.61 -22.26
CA THR A 132 12.45 -5.14 -21.48
C THR A 132 13.10 -3.85 -22.03
N GLY A 133 12.75 -3.42 -23.23
CA GLY A 133 13.38 -2.26 -23.90
C GLY A 133 14.81 -2.52 -24.40
N ARG A 134 15.36 -3.71 -24.15
CA ARG A 134 16.66 -4.11 -24.70
C ARG A 134 16.47 -4.61 -26.14
N PRO A 135 17.42 -4.36 -27.06
CA PRO A 135 17.37 -4.92 -28.39
C PRO A 135 17.32 -6.45 -28.32
N PRO A 136 16.60 -7.13 -29.25
CA PRO A 136 16.60 -8.58 -29.29
C PRO A 136 18.04 -9.08 -29.46
N GLY A 137 18.40 -10.10 -28.68
CA GLY A 137 19.69 -10.77 -28.82
C GLY A 137 19.86 -11.40 -30.22
N PRO A 138 21.08 -11.76 -30.62
CA PRO A 138 21.33 -12.37 -31.91
C PRO A 138 20.40 -13.58 -32.12
N ALA A 139 19.83 -13.68 -33.33
CA ALA A 139 18.95 -14.78 -33.69
C ALA A 139 19.66 -16.13 -33.46
N ARG A 140 19.02 -17.05 -32.74
CA ARG A 140 19.53 -18.41 -32.60
C ARG A 140 19.61 -19.02 -34.00
N LYS A 141 20.82 -19.33 -34.45
CA LYS A 141 21.00 -20.18 -35.64
C LYS A 141 20.43 -21.55 -35.29
N HIS A 142 19.32 -21.94 -35.92
CA HIS A 142 18.89 -23.32 -35.87
C HIS A 142 19.92 -24.15 -36.65
N PRO A 143 20.52 -25.19 -36.04
CA PRO A 143 21.28 -26.15 -36.82
C PRO A 143 20.28 -26.89 -37.75
N LYS A 144 20.63 -26.96 -39.04
CA LYS A 144 19.94 -27.79 -40.00
C LYS A 144 20.16 -29.25 -39.71
#